data_0e09e589c56d9dc371eed762047a4a1c
#
_entry.id   0e09e589c56d9dc371eed762047a4a1c
#
_cell.length_a   1.000
_cell.length_b   1.000
_cell.length_c   1.000
_cell.angle_alpha   90.00
_cell.angle_beta   90.00
_cell.angle_gamma   90.00
#
_symmetry.space_group_name_H-M   'P 1'
#
loop_
_entity.id
_entity.type
_entity.pdbx_description
1 polymer ?
#
loop_
_entity_poly.entity_id
_entity_poly.type
_entity_poly.pdbx_seq_one_letter_code
_entity_poly.pdbx_strand_id
1 'polypeptide(L)'
;MLHGSRLKTALSKVKLSAVHGPWTRVVGMHHMMKPPGGRKSIPQPLWGGAAKIKGARFTPKGEFDSVYLAWEPITALLEVQALVLMPAGSVPLRTAPWALVTVDGVVSRVLDLTDASSLKALGTNEQEMTGTWVTMKNPPTQELARAAYASGRNRCNQLWFCETSWGNEPCRIS
;
A
#
# COMPACT_ATOMS: atom_id res chain seq x y z
N MET A 1 12.38 -8.16 -11.91
CA MET A 1 11.94 -8.93 -10.71
C MET A 1 12.01 -10.43 -10.98
N LEU A 2 12.24 -11.27 -9.96
CA LEU A 2 12.05 -12.72 -10.06
C LEU A 2 10.57 -13.07 -10.28
N HIS A 3 10.29 -14.22 -10.91
CA HIS A 3 8.93 -14.66 -11.24
C HIS A 3 8.65 -16.09 -10.76
N GLY A 4 7.38 -16.45 -10.63
CA GLY A 4 6.91 -17.80 -10.36
C GLY A 4 7.52 -18.45 -9.12
N SER A 5 8.06 -19.67 -9.27
CA SER A 5 8.65 -20.44 -8.16
C SER A 5 9.90 -19.77 -7.57
N ARG A 6 10.72 -19.10 -8.40
CA ARG A 6 11.90 -18.36 -7.93
C ARG A 6 11.51 -17.22 -7.00
N LEU A 7 10.47 -16.46 -7.33
CA LEU A 7 9.95 -15.39 -6.49
C LEU A 7 9.44 -15.94 -5.16
N LYS A 8 8.68 -17.04 -5.17
CA LYS A 8 8.19 -17.70 -3.95
C LYS A 8 9.35 -18.17 -3.04
N THR A 9 10.38 -18.76 -3.63
CA THR A 9 11.59 -19.18 -2.89
C THR A 9 12.34 -17.98 -2.32
N ALA A 10 12.49 -16.90 -3.08
CA ALA A 10 13.11 -15.68 -2.59
C ALA A 10 12.31 -15.06 -1.43
N LEU A 11 10.99 -14.92 -1.59
CA LEU A 11 10.10 -14.45 -0.51
C LEU A 11 10.23 -15.28 0.76
N SER A 12 10.42 -16.60 0.66
CA SER A 12 10.57 -17.44 1.85
C SER A 12 11.86 -17.16 2.64
N LYS A 13 12.86 -16.57 2.03
CA LYS A 13 14.18 -16.27 2.63
C LYS A 13 14.34 -14.83 3.09
N VAL A 14 13.53 -13.89 2.57
CA VAL A 14 13.61 -12.48 2.98
C VAL A 14 13.21 -12.34 4.44
N LYS A 15 13.98 -11.54 5.18
CA LYS A 15 13.70 -11.22 6.59
C LYS A 15 12.45 -10.33 6.65
N LEU A 16 11.54 -10.70 7.52
CA LEU A 16 10.38 -9.87 7.86
C LEU A 16 10.65 -9.13 9.17
N SER A 17 10.21 -7.89 9.24
CA SER A 17 10.33 -7.04 10.43
C SER A 17 8.96 -6.79 11.06
N ALA A 18 8.95 -6.16 12.22
CA ALA A 18 7.76 -5.55 12.81
C ALA A 18 7.90 -4.03 12.72
N VAL A 19 6.82 -3.35 12.47
CA VAL A 19 6.77 -1.88 12.37
C VAL A 19 5.66 -1.37 13.27
N HIS A 20 5.93 -0.28 13.98
CA HIS A 20 5.00 0.38 14.91
C HIS A 20 4.43 1.62 14.25
N GLY A 21 3.12 1.91 14.47
CA GLY A 21 2.49 3.17 14.09
C GLY A 21 2.94 4.35 14.95
N PRO A 22 2.29 5.50 14.82
CA PRO A 22 1.01 5.68 14.14
C PRO A 22 1.12 5.82 12.62
N TRP A 23 0.06 5.44 11.92
CA TRP A 23 -0.08 5.66 10.49
C TRP A 23 -1.35 6.43 10.17
N THR A 24 -1.36 7.05 9.01
CA THR A 24 -2.51 7.79 8.50
C THR A 24 -3.13 7.07 7.31
N ARG A 25 -4.44 7.03 7.30
CA ARG A 25 -5.25 6.60 6.16
C ARG A 25 -6.20 7.71 5.77
N VAL A 26 -6.31 7.94 4.46
CA VAL A 26 -7.37 8.76 3.88
C VAL A 26 -8.37 7.86 3.18
N VAL A 27 -9.64 8.02 3.49
CA VAL A 27 -10.73 7.24 2.90
C VAL A 27 -11.93 8.13 2.61
N GLY A 28 -12.60 7.91 1.48
CA GLY A 28 -13.86 8.61 1.21
C GLY A 28 -14.91 8.24 2.25
N MET A 29 -15.60 9.24 2.83
CA MET A 29 -16.59 9.06 3.89
C MET A 29 -17.62 7.98 3.52
N HIS A 30 -18.08 7.93 2.27
CA HIS A 30 -19.05 6.95 1.81
C HIS A 30 -18.53 5.50 1.86
N HIS A 31 -17.23 5.30 1.63
CA HIS A 31 -16.63 3.97 1.74
C HIS A 31 -16.44 3.54 3.19
N MET A 32 -16.20 4.49 4.08
CA MET A 32 -16.07 4.21 5.51
C MET A 32 -17.43 3.90 6.14
N MET A 33 -18.46 4.69 5.81
CA MET A 33 -19.78 4.59 6.46
C MET A 33 -20.69 3.51 5.85
N LYS A 34 -20.54 3.21 4.56
CA LYS A 34 -21.36 2.24 3.83
C LYS A 34 -20.51 1.41 2.86
N PRO A 35 -19.55 0.62 3.36
CA PRO A 35 -18.78 -0.24 2.47
C PRO A 35 -19.70 -1.27 1.80
N PRO A 36 -19.49 -1.59 0.52
CA PRO A 36 -20.26 -2.64 -0.16
C PRO A 36 -20.16 -3.96 0.61
N GLY A 37 -21.31 -4.55 0.97
CA GLY A 37 -21.39 -5.77 1.77
C GLY A 37 -21.15 -5.58 3.28
N GLY A 38 -20.86 -4.36 3.73
CA GLY A 38 -20.65 -4.05 5.14
C GLY A 38 -21.97 -3.79 5.90
N ARG A 39 -21.89 -3.85 7.23
CA ARG A 39 -23.01 -3.45 8.10
C ARG A 39 -23.18 -1.93 8.04
N LYS A 40 -24.38 -1.48 7.70
CA LYS A 40 -24.71 -0.05 7.48
C LYS A 40 -24.59 0.82 8.73
N SER A 41 -24.53 0.23 9.91
CA SER A 41 -24.57 0.96 11.20
C SER A 41 -23.23 1.18 11.87
N ILE A 42 -22.15 0.59 11.36
CA ILE A 42 -20.83 0.67 11.99
C ILE A 42 -19.82 1.19 10.98
N PRO A 43 -19.15 2.31 11.27
CA PRO A 43 -18.04 2.79 10.44
C PRO A 43 -16.94 1.73 10.33
N GLN A 44 -16.42 1.54 9.13
CA GLN A 44 -15.35 0.58 8.86
C GLN A 44 -14.12 1.31 8.29
N PRO A 45 -13.36 2.00 9.14
CA PRO A 45 -12.24 2.84 8.68
C PRO A 45 -11.13 2.04 7.99
N LEU A 46 -10.99 0.76 8.31
CA LEU A 46 -9.99 -0.14 7.73
C LEU A 46 -10.56 -1.07 6.64
N TRP A 47 -11.74 -0.77 6.09
CA TRP A 47 -12.27 -1.55 4.98
C TRP A 47 -11.39 -1.44 3.74
N GLY A 48 -10.81 -2.57 3.30
CA GLY A 48 -9.83 -2.63 2.21
C GLY A 48 -10.42 -2.89 0.82
N GLY A 49 -11.74 -3.12 0.72
CA GLY A 49 -12.38 -3.59 -0.51
C GLY A 49 -12.36 -2.61 -1.68
N ALA A 50 -12.11 -1.31 -1.44
CA ALA A 50 -11.98 -0.35 -2.54
C ALA A 50 -10.80 -0.69 -3.48
N ALA A 51 -9.67 -1.09 -2.91
CA ALA A 51 -8.50 -1.51 -3.68
C ALA A 51 -8.78 -2.81 -4.47
N LYS A 52 -9.49 -3.77 -3.90
CA LYS A 52 -9.93 -4.97 -4.60
C LYS A 52 -10.86 -4.64 -5.77
N ILE A 53 -11.83 -3.75 -5.59
CA ILE A 53 -12.81 -3.41 -6.63
C ILE A 53 -12.15 -2.68 -7.80
N LYS A 54 -11.29 -1.72 -7.52
CA LYS A 54 -10.69 -0.84 -8.55
C LYS A 54 -9.34 -1.34 -9.06
N GLY A 55 -8.64 -2.13 -8.28
CA GLY A 55 -7.21 -2.39 -8.42
C GLY A 55 -6.39 -1.26 -7.80
N ALA A 56 -5.17 -1.58 -7.39
CA ALA A 56 -4.18 -0.64 -6.90
C ALA A 56 -2.78 -1.17 -7.20
N ARG A 57 -1.73 -0.37 -6.93
CA ARG A 57 -0.33 -0.73 -7.25
C ARG A 57 0.02 -2.16 -6.83
N PHE A 58 -0.31 -2.54 -5.60
CA PHE A 58 -0.05 -3.88 -5.05
C PHE A 58 -1.30 -4.74 -4.89
N THR A 59 -2.44 -4.30 -5.43
CA THR A 59 -3.71 -5.04 -5.30
C THR A 59 -4.28 -5.31 -6.67
N PRO A 60 -4.15 -6.52 -7.18
CA PRO A 60 -4.82 -6.91 -8.42
C PRO A 60 -6.33 -6.80 -8.27
N LYS A 61 -6.99 -6.30 -9.30
CA LYS A 61 -8.44 -6.15 -9.31
C LYS A 61 -9.13 -7.50 -9.13
N GLY A 62 -10.04 -7.58 -8.17
CA GLY A 62 -10.88 -8.76 -7.91
C GLY A 62 -10.26 -9.81 -6.98
N GLU A 63 -8.98 -9.72 -6.60
CA GLU A 63 -8.30 -10.81 -5.91
C GLU A 63 -8.42 -10.75 -4.38
N PHE A 64 -7.86 -9.75 -3.74
CA PHE A 64 -7.86 -9.65 -2.28
C PHE A 64 -8.06 -8.21 -1.80
N ASP A 65 -8.49 -8.06 -0.55
CA ASP A 65 -8.63 -6.75 0.08
C ASP A 65 -7.28 -6.24 0.56
N SER A 66 -7.06 -4.92 0.48
CA SER A 66 -5.87 -4.27 1.02
C SER A 66 -6.16 -2.89 1.57
N VAL A 67 -5.42 -2.52 2.59
CA VAL A 67 -5.50 -1.21 3.23
C VAL A 67 -4.19 -0.49 2.97
N TYR A 68 -4.27 0.75 2.46
CA TYR A 68 -3.12 1.62 2.25
C TYR A 68 -3.05 2.60 3.40
N LEU A 69 -1.87 2.70 3.97
CA LEU A 69 -1.55 3.58 5.10
C LEU A 69 -0.26 4.34 4.76
N ALA A 70 -0.11 5.54 5.26
CA ALA A 70 1.09 6.34 5.13
C ALA A 70 1.56 6.83 6.49
N TRP A 71 2.84 7.10 6.63
CA TRP A 71 3.38 7.70 7.84
C TRP A 71 2.86 9.13 8.03
N GLU A 72 2.82 9.88 6.94
CA GLU A 72 2.42 11.28 6.97
C GLU A 72 1.03 11.49 6.37
N PRO A 73 0.21 12.36 6.99
CA PRO A 73 -1.11 12.71 6.47
C PRO A 73 -1.07 13.26 5.03
N ILE A 74 -0.05 14.06 4.70
CA ILE A 74 0.09 14.64 3.37
C ILE A 74 0.29 13.55 2.30
N THR A 75 1.11 12.55 2.59
CA THR A 75 1.34 11.41 1.71
C THR A 75 0.04 10.62 1.48
N ALA A 76 -0.73 10.37 2.54
CA ALA A 76 -2.02 9.70 2.42
C ALA A 76 -3.04 10.46 1.57
N LEU A 77 -3.03 11.81 1.62
CA LEU A 77 -3.89 12.68 0.79
C LEU A 77 -3.45 12.66 -0.68
N LEU A 78 -2.16 12.67 -0.95
CA LEU A 78 -1.61 12.58 -2.30
C LEU A 78 -1.92 11.23 -2.96
N GLU A 79 -1.81 10.13 -2.21
CA GLU A 79 -2.10 8.77 -2.66
C GLU A 79 -3.52 8.61 -3.20
N VAL A 80 -4.51 9.18 -2.53
CA VAL A 80 -5.91 9.12 -2.97
C VAL A 80 -6.28 10.23 -3.95
N GLN A 81 -5.29 11.03 -4.37
CA GLN A 81 -5.49 12.20 -5.22
C GLN A 81 -6.50 13.22 -4.64
N ALA A 82 -6.56 13.31 -3.32
CA ALA A 82 -7.31 14.38 -2.66
C ALA A 82 -6.58 15.72 -2.78
N LEU A 83 -5.24 15.66 -2.82
CA LEU A 83 -4.37 16.80 -3.09
C LEU A 83 -3.48 16.51 -4.31
N VAL A 84 -3.03 17.56 -4.96
CA VAL A 84 -2.01 17.54 -6.00
C VAL A 84 -0.94 18.57 -5.65
N LEU A 85 0.31 18.18 -5.75
CA LEU A 85 1.42 19.10 -5.60
C LEU A 85 1.58 19.92 -6.89
N MET A 86 1.57 21.23 -6.75
CA MET A 86 1.83 22.22 -7.80
C MET A 86 3.04 23.05 -7.40
N PRO A 87 3.75 23.69 -8.33
CA PRO A 87 4.88 24.57 -7.99
C PRO A 87 4.54 25.66 -6.97
N ALA A 88 3.29 26.10 -6.93
CA ALA A 88 2.77 27.11 -5.99
C ALA A 88 2.24 26.52 -4.67
N GLY A 89 2.35 25.21 -4.44
CA GLY A 89 1.87 24.54 -3.24
C GLY A 89 0.86 23.43 -3.52
N SER A 90 0.28 22.86 -2.47
CA SER A 90 -0.70 21.79 -2.59
C SER A 90 -2.10 22.33 -2.92
N VAL A 91 -2.75 21.76 -3.91
CA VAL A 91 -4.10 22.16 -4.35
C VAL A 91 -5.05 20.96 -4.18
N PRO A 92 -6.25 21.15 -3.59
CA PRO A 92 -7.24 20.08 -3.51
C PRO A 92 -7.76 19.75 -4.92
N LEU A 93 -7.67 18.47 -5.29
CA LEU A 93 -8.15 18.00 -6.59
C LEU A 93 -9.60 17.52 -6.54
N ARG A 94 -10.06 17.06 -5.38
CA ARG A 94 -11.41 16.51 -5.19
C ARG A 94 -12.06 17.12 -3.96
N THR A 95 -13.32 17.49 -4.12
CA THR A 95 -14.16 18.09 -3.07
C THR A 95 -15.01 17.08 -2.29
N ALA A 96 -14.87 15.78 -2.58
CA ALA A 96 -15.59 14.74 -1.85
C ALA A 96 -15.23 14.78 -0.34
N PRO A 97 -16.18 14.46 0.55
CA PRO A 97 -15.86 14.40 1.97
C PRO A 97 -14.92 13.22 2.23
N TRP A 98 -13.72 13.54 2.74
CA TRP A 98 -12.70 12.58 3.13
C TRP A 98 -12.66 12.44 4.64
N ALA A 99 -12.39 11.22 5.12
CA ALA A 99 -12.02 10.96 6.50
C ALA A 99 -10.52 10.72 6.57
N LEU A 100 -9.86 11.41 7.47
CA LEU A 100 -8.49 11.15 7.88
C LEU A 100 -8.54 10.30 9.13
N VAL A 101 -7.95 9.11 9.07
CA VAL A 101 -7.99 8.13 10.15
C VAL A 101 -6.57 7.84 10.59
N THR A 102 -6.28 8.04 11.88
CA THR A 102 -5.04 7.60 12.49
C THR A 102 -5.20 6.16 12.98
N VAL A 103 -4.25 5.32 12.61
CA VAL A 103 -4.18 3.91 13.01
C VAL A 103 -2.92 3.72 13.83
N ASP A 104 -3.09 3.42 15.11
CA ASP A 104 -1.98 3.09 15.99
C ASP A 104 -1.95 1.59 16.28
N GLY A 105 -0.75 1.02 16.33
CA GLY A 105 -0.58 -0.40 16.56
C GLY A 105 0.75 -0.94 16.06
N VAL A 106 0.84 -2.26 16.01
CA VAL A 106 2.01 -2.99 15.54
C VAL A 106 1.63 -3.87 14.36
N VAL A 107 2.37 -3.74 13.28
CA VAL A 107 2.30 -4.66 12.15
C VAL A 107 3.50 -5.60 12.22
N SER A 108 3.25 -6.85 12.52
CA SER A 108 4.26 -7.90 12.48
C SER A 108 4.38 -8.45 11.06
N ARG A 109 5.57 -8.93 10.68
CA ARG A 109 5.82 -9.61 9.40
C ARG A 109 5.74 -8.68 8.18
N VAL A 110 6.36 -7.53 8.29
CA VAL A 110 6.50 -6.55 7.22
C VAL A 110 7.60 -6.97 6.27
N LEU A 111 7.31 -7.02 4.98
CA LEU A 111 8.29 -7.09 3.91
C LEU A 111 8.74 -5.66 3.59
N ASP A 112 9.95 -5.31 4.00
CA ASP A 112 10.52 -4.00 3.74
C ASP A 112 11.07 -3.95 2.31
N LEU A 113 10.40 -3.18 1.45
CA LEU A 113 10.82 -2.93 0.07
C LEU A 113 11.64 -1.64 -0.09
N THR A 114 12.01 -0.99 1.00
CA THR A 114 13.00 0.09 1.01
C THR A 114 14.40 -0.44 1.28
N ASP A 115 14.50 -1.64 1.86
CA ASP A 115 15.77 -2.30 2.11
C ASP A 115 16.39 -2.88 0.83
N ALA A 116 17.58 -2.39 0.48
CA ALA A 116 18.29 -2.81 -0.72
C ALA A 116 18.58 -4.33 -0.76
N SER A 117 18.78 -4.97 0.39
CA SER A 117 19.01 -6.42 0.47
C SER A 117 17.76 -7.21 0.13
N SER A 118 16.59 -6.75 0.58
CA SER A 118 15.28 -7.31 0.23
C SER A 118 14.99 -7.16 -1.26
N LEU A 119 15.20 -5.98 -1.82
CA LEU A 119 15.04 -5.73 -3.26
C LEU A 119 15.95 -6.64 -4.10
N LYS A 120 17.23 -6.74 -3.73
CA LYS A 120 18.20 -7.60 -4.41
C LYS A 120 17.80 -9.08 -4.33
N ALA A 121 17.35 -9.55 -3.17
CA ALA A 121 16.91 -10.94 -2.98
C ALA A 121 15.69 -11.27 -3.84
N LEU A 122 14.79 -10.31 -4.05
CA LEU A 122 13.61 -10.43 -4.91
C LEU A 122 13.93 -10.20 -6.40
N GLY A 123 15.17 -9.83 -6.72
CA GLY A 123 15.60 -9.51 -8.09
C GLY A 123 14.85 -8.32 -8.68
N THR A 124 14.59 -7.32 -7.87
CA THR A 124 13.90 -6.08 -8.23
C THR A 124 14.69 -4.86 -7.78
N ASN A 125 14.19 -3.68 -8.07
CA ASN A 125 14.74 -2.40 -7.66
C ASN A 125 13.64 -1.40 -7.32
N GLU A 126 14.01 -0.28 -6.73
CA GLU A 126 13.08 0.78 -6.34
C GLU A 126 12.27 1.32 -7.53
N GLN A 127 12.92 1.55 -8.66
CA GLN A 127 12.26 2.07 -9.86
C GLN A 127 11.15 1.12 -10.36
N GLU A 128 11.35 -0.19 -10.29
CA GLU A 128 10.32 -1.18 -10.64
C GLU A 128 9.15 -1.17 -9.64
N MET A 129 9.43 -0.91 -8.37
CA MET A 129 8.42 -0.87 -7.30
C MET A 129 7.62 0.44 -7.29
N THR A 130 8.25 1.57 -7.62
CA THR A 130 7.64 2.92 -7.61
C THR A 130 7.17 3.41 -8.98
N GLY A 131 7.61 2.78 -10.07
CA GLY A 131 7.31 3.16 -11.45
C GLY A 131 5.82 3.14 -11.81
N THR A 132 5.48 3.65 -12.99
CA THR A 132 4.11 3.69 -13.50
C THR A 132 3.56 2.26 -13.69
N TRP A 133 2.50 1.93 -12.97
CA TRP A 133 1.85 0.61 -13.00
C TRP A 133 0.51 0.60 -13.74
N VAL A 134 -0.18 1.76 -13.82
CA VAL A 134 -1.57 1.89 -14.30
C VAL A 134 -1.74 1.42 -15.74
N THR A 135 -0.73 1.64 -16.58
CA THR A 135 -0.74 1.25 -18.00
C THR A 135 -0.25 -0.17 -18.25
N MET A 136 0.26 -0.85 -17.22
CA MET A 136 0.79 -2.21 -17.36
C MET A 136 -0.31 -3.27 -17.21
N LYS A 137 -0.33 -4.24 -18.12
CA LYS A 137 -1.26 -5.38 -18.03
C LYS A 137 -0.99 -6.25 -16.80
N ASN A 138 0.28 -6.47 -16.46
CA ASN A 138 0.71 -7.26 -15.31
C ASN A 138 1.83 -6.51 -14.58
N PRO A 139 1.50 -5.58 -13.68
CA PRO A 139 2.52 -4.84 -12.95
C PRO A 139 3.35 -5.78 -12.05
N PRO A 140 4.67 -5.63 -12.01
CA PRO A 140 5.56 -6.43 -11.14
C PRO A 140 5.15 -6.36 -9.68
N THR A 141 4.70 -5.20 -9.22
CA THR A 141 4.20 -4.98 -7.87
C THR A 141 2.99 -5.85 -7.53
N GLN A 142 2.08 -6.06 -8.47
CA GLN A 142 0.92 -6.93 -8.27
C GLN A 142 1.31 -8.42 -8.28
N GLU A 143 2.31 -8.82 -9.08
CA GLU A 143 2.84 -10.19 -9.05
C GLU A 143 3.53 -10.49 -7.73
N LEU A 144 4.33 -9.55 -7.22
CA LEU A 144 4.96 -9.65 -5.90
C LEU A 144 3.89 -9.81 -4.81
N ALA A 145 2.86 -8.97 -4.85
CA ALA A 145 1.78 -9.00 -3.87
C ALA A 145 1.00 -10.32 -3.90
N ARG A 146 0.68 -10.88 -5.09
CA ARG A 146 0.08 -12.21 -5.23
C ARG A 146 0.95 -13.30 -4.60
N ALA A 147 2.25 -13.28 -4.91
CA ALA A 147 3.17 -14.27 -4.40
C ALA A 147 3.30 -14.19 -2.87
N ALA A 148 3.35 -12.99 -2.32
CA ALA A 148 3.40 -12.76 -0.88
C ALA A 148 2.09 -13.19 -0.19
N TYR A 149 0.94 -12.86 -0.77
CA TYR A 149 -0.37 -13.27 -0.27
C TYR A 149 -0.53 -14.80 -0.28
N ALA A 150 -0.18 -15.45 -1.39
CA ALA A 150 -0.28 -16.89 -1.56
C ALA A 150 0.70 -17.68 -0.67
N SER A 151 1.83 -17.07 -0.26
CA SER A 151 2.81 -17.72 0.61
C SER A 151 2.29 -17.98 2.03
N GLY A 152 1.11 -17.48 2.40
CA GLY A 152 0.54 -17.58 3.76
C GLY A 152 1.38 -16.88 4.82
N ARG A 153 2.51 -16.27 4.44
CA ARG A 153 3.35 -15.49 5.35
C ARG A 153 2.61 -14.26 5.87
N ASN A 154 1.63 -13.79 5.11
CA ASN A 154 0.75 -12.68 5.44
C ASN A 154 -0.66 -13.15 5.81
N ARG A 155 -0.79 -14.07 6.78
CA ARG A 155 -2.14 -14.36 7.36
C ARG A 155 -2.74 -13.18 8.12
N CYS A 156 -1.95 -12.16 8.41
CA CYS A 156 -2.45 -10.82 8.70
C CYS A 156 -2.26 -10.01 7.41
N ASN A 157 -3.31 -9.69 6.72
CA ASN A 157 -3.48 -9.06 5.40
C ASN A 157 -2.76 -7.72 5.19
N GLN A 158 -1.46 -7.61 5.46
CA GLN A 158 -0.76 -6.35 5.45
C GLN A 158 0.60 -6.51 4.77
N LEU A 159 0.64 -6.18 3.50
CA LEU A 159 1.85 -5.80 2.80
C LEU A 159 2.00 -4.29 3.01
N TRP A 160 3.06 -3.87 3.65
CA TRP A 160 3.41 -2.49 3.83
C TRP A 160 4.37 -2.08 2.73
N PHE A 161 3.99 -1.02 2.05
CA PHE A 161 4.85 -0.34 1.08
C PHE A 161 5.04 1.07 1.60
N CYS A 162 6.28 1.43 1.89
CA CYS A 162 6.65 2.82 2.01
C CYS A 162 6.81 3.34 0.58
N GLU A 163 5.86 4.12 0.08
CA GLU A 163 6.12 4.96 -1.06
C GLU A 163 6.96 6.14 -0.58
N THR A 164 8.14 6.28 -1.18
CA THR A 164 8.93 7.49 -1.03
C THR A 164 8.09 8.68 -1.48
N SER A 165 7.95 9.65 -0.61
CA SER A 165 7.35 10.95 -0.92
C SER A 165 7.91 11.49 -2.24
N TRP A 166 7.09 12.14 -3.00
CA TRP A 166 7.48 12.99 -4.13
C TRP A 166 8.44 14.08 -3.63
N GLY A 167 9.73 13.84 -3.74
CA GLY A 167 10.79 14.78 -3.35
C GLY A 167 11.89 14.08 -2.58
N ASN A 168 12.96 13.82 -3.22
CA ASN A 168 14.38 13.53 -2.89
C ASN A 168 14.81 13.21 -1.43
N GLU A 169 13.94 12.79 -0.52
CA GLU A 169 14.37 12.26 0.77
C GLU A 169 13.91 10.82 0.96
N PRO A 170 14.84 9.91 1.29
CA PRO A 170 14.50 8.55 1.63
C PRO A 170 13.67 8.55 2.92
N CYS A 171 12.61 7.76 2.93
CA CYS A 171 11.84 7.47 4.13
C CYS A 171 12.79 6.94 5.21
N ARG A 172 13.25 7.81 6.10
CA ARG A 172 14.06 7.42 7.25
C ARG A 172 13.12 6.89 8.32
N ILE A 173 13.24 5.61 8.58
CA ILE A 173 12.77 5.03 9.83
C ILE A 173 13.79 5.49 10.89
N SER A 174 13.43 6.49 11.69
CA SER A 174 14.20 6.89 12.88
C SER A 174 13.70 6.12 14.09
#